data_0fc94b1ca7005316b1cb641b94776c33
#
_entry.id   0fc94b1ca7005316b1cb641b94776c33
#
_cell.length_a   1.000
_cell.length_b   1.000
_cell.length_c   1.000
_cell.angle_alpha   90.00
_cell.angle_beta   90.00
_cell.angle_gamma   90.00
#
_symmetry.space_group_name_H-M   'P 1'
#
loop_
_entity.id
_entity.type
_entity.pdbx_description
1 polymer ?
#
loop_
_entity_poly.entity_id
_entity_poly.type
_entity_poly.pdbx_seq_one_letter_code
_entity_poly.pdbx_strand_id
1 'polypeptide(L)'
;LDTPVPREPKAMVNTIAEVVKHWDWKGPVGVGFPTVIHKGKALEHGNLDKSWLGVQVDDMISQKIGLPVNVMNDADAAGLAEMEFGVGKGVEGLVIVVTVGTGIGSGVFYNGELIPNFELGQMRYKKKKIIEKYASRRVRLDNNMSFKKWGKRFNKFIQLTMQVSQPEMIIIGGGASKNLDEYIKYLKTDVPIVAAHTRNH
;
A
#
# COMPACT_ATOMS: atom_id res chain seq x y z
N LEU A 1 -6.67 -12.47 -15.14
CA LEU A 1 -7.71 -13.20 -14.40
C LEU A 1 -8.36 -12.27 -13.38
N ASP A 2 -9.66 -12.39 -13.20
CA ASP A 2 -10.40 -11.63 -12.19
C ASP A 2 -10.13 -12.19 -10.78
N THR A 3 -10.20 -11.31 -9.78
CA THR A 3 -10.14 -11.73 -8.38
C THR A 3 -11.36 -12.60 -8.07
N PRO A 4 -11.18 -13.82 -7.53
CA PRO A 4 -12.30 -14.71 -7.24
C PRO A 4 -13.26 -14.14 -6.20
N VAL A 5 -14.53 -14.53 -6.31
CA VAL A 5 -15.58 -14.22 -5.34
C VAL A 5 -16.24 -15.54 -4.94
N PRO A 6 -16.25 -15.91 -3.64
CA PRO A 6 -15.66 -15.18 -2.50
C PRO A 6 -14.12 -15.17 -2.50
N ARG A 7 -13.55 -14.18 -1.80
CA ARG A 7 -12.08 -13.99 -1.69
C ARG A 7 -11.48 -14.86 -0.59
N GLU A 8 -11.83 -16.13 -0.60
CA GLU A 8 -11.34 -17.13 0.36
C GLU A 8 -9.92 -17.62 0.02
N PRO A 9 -9.14 -18.12 1.00
CA PRO A 9 -7.78 -18.59 0.80
C PRO A 9 -7.63 -19.58 -0.35
N LYS A 10 -8.44 -20.64 -0.36
CA LYS A 10 -8.36 -21.69 -1.38
C LYS A 10 -8.64 -21.16 -2.80
N ALA A 11 -9.64 -20.30 -2.96
CA ALA A 11 -10.01 -19.73 -4.25
C ALA A 11 -8.89 -18.83 -4.78
N MET A 12 -8.36 -17.92 -3.94
CA MET A 12 -7.28 -17.01 -4.32
C MET A 12 -5.98 -17.74 -4.64
N VAL A 13 -5.60 -18.73 -3.83
CA VAL A 13 -4.38 -19.53 -4.09
C VAL A 13 -4.49 -20.34 -5.39
N ASN A 14 -5.67 -20.84 -5.72
CA ASN A 14 -5.89 -21.49 -7.03
C ASN A 14 -5.70 -20.50 -8.19
N THR A 15 -6.24 -19.28 -8.09
CA THR A 15 -6.06 -18.24 -9.12
C THR A 15 -4.57 -17.86 -9.26
N ILE A 16 -3.83 -17.73 -8.16
CA ILE A 16 -2.38 -17.48 -8.20
C ILE A 16 -1.66 -18.63 -8.94
N ALA A 17 -2.01 -19.88 -8.65
CA ALA A 17 -1.43 -21.05 -9.30
C ALA A 17 -1.72 -21.07 -10.82
N GLU A 18 -2.90 -20.64 -11.25
CA GLU A 18 -3.24 -20.50 -12.67
C GLU A 18 -2.38 -19.43 -13.35
N VAL A 19 -2.14 -18.28 -12.70
CA VAL A 19 -1.26 -17.22 -13.21
C VAL A 19 0.16 -17.74 -13.38
N VAL A 20 0.73 -18.39 -12.35
CA VAL A 20 2.08 -18.94 -12.38
C VAL A 20 2.23 -19.98 -13.48
N LYS A 21 1.23 -20.86 -13.65
CA LYS A 21 1.20 -21.89 -14.70
C LYS A 21 1.07 -21.26 -16.09
N HIS A 22 0.26 -20.22 -16.25
CA HIS A 22 0.06 -19.55 -17.53
C HIS A 22 1.37 -19.01 -18.12
N TRP A 23 2.24 -18.47 -17.24
CA TRP A 23 3.54 -17.93 -17.65
C TRP A 23 4.67 -18.95 -17.61
N ASP A 24 4.38 -20.22 -17.28
CA ASP A 24 5.39 -21.28 -17.06
C ASP A 24 6.58 -20.82 -16.17
N TRP A 25 6.25 -20.01 -15.15
CA TRP A 25 7.24 -19.39 -14.29
C TRP A 25 7.94 -20.42 -13.44
N LYS A 26 9.29 -20.34 -13.32
CA LYS A 26 10.15 -21.31 -12.61
C LYS A 26 10.95 -20.68 -11.45
N GLY A 27 10.92 -19.36 -11.33
CA GLY A 27 11.66 -18.62 -10.31
C GLY A 27 10.85 -18.39 -9.01
N PRO A 28 11.41 -17.68 -8.03
CA PRO A 28 10.69 -17.27 -6.84
C PRO A 28 9.52 -16.32 -7.18
N VAL A 29 8.49 -16.34 -6.36
CA VAL A 29 7.28 -15.54 -6.54
C VAL A 29 7.16 -14.54 -5.39
N GLY A 30 7.06 -13.25 -5.74
CA GLY A 30 6.72 -12.17 -4.81
C GLY A 30 5.22 -11.90 -4.82
N VAL A 31 4.62 -11.76 -3.63
CA VAL A 31 3.19 -11.49 -3.48
C VAL A 31 2.97 -10.26 -2.63
N GLY A 32 2.41 -9.19 -3.24
CA GLY A 32 1.84 -8.06 -2.50
C GLY A 32 0.45 -8.43 -1.98
N PHE A 33 0.28 -8.49 -0.67
CA PHE A 33 -0.95 -8.97 -0.04
C PHE A 33 -1.67 -7.83 0.71
N PRO A 34 -3.00 -7.67 0.55
CA PRO A 34 -3.71 -6.46 1.01
C PRO A 34 -4.05 -6.50 2.51
N THR A 35 -3.08 -6.87 3.35
CA THR A 35 -3.20 -6.82 4.82
C THR A 35 -1.83 -6.85 5.48
N VAL A 36 -1.78 -6.70 6.80
CA VAL A 36 -0.56 -6.82 7.61
C VAL A 36 -0.02 -8.25 7.54
N ILE A 37 1.22 -8.38 7.07
CA ILE A 37 1.94 -9.65 6.97
C ILE A 37 3.11 -9.66 7.95
N HIS A 38 3.17 -10.67 8.81
CA HIS A 38 4.31 -10.88 9.70
C HIS A 38 4.84 -12.31 9.55
N LYS A 39 6.08 -12.45 9.09
CA LYS A 39 6.73 -13.73 8.80
C LYS A 39 5.83 -14.65 7.95
N GLY A 40 5.34 -14.12 6.84
CA GLY A 40 4.46 -14.84 5.90
C GLY A 40 3.01 -15.03 6.35
N LYS A 41 2.66 -14.66 7.58
CA LYS A 41 1.34 -14.87 8.18
C LYS A 41 0.48 -13.61 8.11
N ALA A 42 -0.78 -13.76 7.67
CA ALA A 42 -1.78 -12.69 7.70
C ALA A 42 -2.26 -12.45 9.14
N LEU A 43 -2.00 -11.25 9.68
CA LEU A 43 -2.43 -10.87 11.03
C LEU A 43 -3.83 -10.28 11.06
N GLU A 44 -4.34 -9.88 9.91
CA GLU A 44 -5.68 -9.33 9.71
C GLU A 44 -6.27 -9.91 8.43
N HIS A 45 -7.55 -9.73 8.20
CA HIS A 45 -8.19 -10.13 6.93
C HIS A 45 -8.33 -8.96 5.95
N GLY A 46 -8.14 -7.70 6.40
CA GLY A 46 -8.29 -6.51 5.57
C GLY A 46 -9.66 -6.45 4.87
N ASN A 47 -9.64 -6.33 3.55
CA ASN A 47 -10.84 -6.38 2.69
C ASN A 47 -11.11 -7.77 2.09
N LEU A 48 -10.42 -8.80 2.60
CA LEU A 48 -10.58 -10.19 2.20
C LEU A 48 -11.59 -10.91 3.10
N ASP A 49 -11.80 -12.20 2.83
CA ASP A 49 -12.60 -13.03 3.70
C ASP A 49 -11.94 -13.23 5.06
N LYS A 50 -12.76 -13.37 6.12
CA LYS A 50 -12.28 -13.53 7.50
C LYS A 50 -11.41 -14.77 7.71
N SER A 51 -11.57 -15.79 6.87
CA SER A 51 -10.78 -17.02 6.89
C SER A 51 -9.29 -16.81 6.62
N TRP A 52 -8.88 -15.63 6.16
CA TRP A 52 -7.47 -15.26 6.02
C TRP A 52 -6.76 -14.96 7.34
N LEU A 53 -7.50 -14.62 8.39
CA LEU A 53 -6.91 -14.29 9.68
C LEU A 53 -6.11 -15.48 10.23
N GLY A 54 -4.81 -15.27 10.41
CA GLY A 54 -3.90 -16.28 10.95
C GLY A 54 -3.37 -17.29 9.93
N VAL A 55 -3.72 -17.18 8.64
CA VAL A 55 -3.20 -18.05 7.58
C VAL A 55 -1.72 -17.76 7.32
N GLN A 56 -0.91 -18.82 7.17
CA GLN A 56 0.45 -18.75 6.67
C GLN A 56 0.39 -18.68 5.13
N VAL A 57 0.41 -17.47 4.61
CA VAL A 57 0.10 -17.17 3.20
C VAL A 57 1.20 -17.65 2.26
N ASP A 58 2.45 -17.43 2.62
CA ASP A 58 3.63 -17.87 1.86
C ASP A 58 3.69 -19.41 1.73
N ASP A 59 3.51 -20.13 2.84
CA ASP A 59 3.50 -21.59 2.84
C ASP A 59 2.35 -22.13 2.00
N MET A 60 1.15 -21.55 2.16
CA MET A 60 -0.03 -22.01 1.44
C MET A 60 0.10 -21.85 -0.08
N ILE A 61 0.67 -20.73 -0.52
CA ILE A 61 0.92 -20.47 -1.94
C ILE A 61 2.07 -21.36 -2.42
N SER A 62 3.20 -21.41 -1.69
CA SER A 62 4.38 -22.21 -2.04
C SER A 62 4.05 -23.69 -2.21
N GLN A 63 3.29 -24.27 -1.29
CA GLN A 63 2.82 -25.68 -1.39
C GLN A 63 1.97 -25.91 -2.64
N LYS A 64 1.16 -24.92 -3.04
CA LYS A 64 0.29 -25.04 -4.20
C LYS A 64 1.02 -24.93 -5.53
N ILE A 65 2.01 -24.04 -5.63
CA ILE A 65 2.71 -23.78 -6.90
C ILE A 65 4.06 -24.52 -7.03
N GLY A 66 4.57 -25.06 -5.91
CA GLY A 66 5.87 -25.76 -5.90
C GLY A 66 7.10 -24.85 -6.05
N LEU A 67 6.96 -23.54 -5.80
CA LEU A 67 8.02 -22.54 -5.94
C LEU A 67 8.21 -21.77 -4.63
N PRO A 68 9.42 -21.21 -4.37
CA PRO A 68 9.63 -20.30 -3.24
C PRO A 68 8.72 -19.05 -3.34
N VAL A 69 8.08 -18.69 -2.24
CA VAL A 69 7.17 -17.54 -2.17
C VAL A 69 7.58 -16.59 -1.05
N ASN A 70 7.65 -15.30 -1.37
CA ASN A 70 7.75 -14.23 -0.38
C ASN A 70 6.48 -13.38 -0.42
N VAL A 71 5.89 -13.15 0.76
CA VAL A 71 4.67 -12.35 0.90
C VAL A 71 4.96 -11.14 1.78
N MET A 72 4.53 -9.97 1.33
CA MET A 72 4.56 -8.75 2.12
C MET A 72 3.27 -7.95 1.92
N ASN A 73 3.04 -6.91 2.72
CA ASN A 73 1.94 -5.99 2.50
C ASN A 73 2.04 -5.34 1.10
N ASP A 74 0.92 -5.07 0.44
CA ASP A 74 0.88 -4.52 -0.92
C ASP A 74 1.44 -3.07 -1.00
N ALA A 75 1.22 -2.26 0.04
CA ALA A 75 1.79 -0.92 0.11
C ALA A 75 3.30 -0.95 0.40
N ASP A 76 3.78 -1.89 1.23
CA ASP A 76 5.21 -2.14 1.44
C ASP A 76 5.88 -2.57 0.12
N ALA A 77 5.25 -3.48 -0.62
CA ALA A 77 5.76 -3.93 -1.93
C ALA A 77 5.82 -2.78 -2.96
N ALA A 78 4.78 -1.95 -3.01
CA ALA A 78 4.76 -0.77 -3.86
C ALA A 78 5.85 0.25 -3.48
N GLY A 79 6.05 0.43 -2.17
CA GLY A 79 7.11 1.27 -1.65
C GLY A 79 8.50 0.76 -2.00
N LEU A 80 8.73 -0.55 -1.85
CA LEU A 80 9.99 -1.18 -2.21
C LEU A 80 10.33 -0.95 -3.68
N ALA A 81 9.34 -1.06 -4.58
CA ALA A 81 9.53 -0.78 -5.99
C ALA A 81 9.96 0.68 -6.25
N GLU A 82 9.41 1.66 -5.51
CA GLU A 82 9.82 3.07 -5.62
C GLU A 82 11.22 3.33 -5.07
N MET A 83 11.62 2.63 -4.01
CA MET A 83 12.96 2.76 -3.44
C MET A 83 14.03 2.12 -4.31
N GLU A 84 13.73 0.99 -4.98
CA GLU A 84 14.68 0.27 -5.82
C GLU A 84 14.76 0.81 -7.26
N PHE A 85 13.61 1.14 -7.85
CA PHE A 85 13.50 1.45 -9.28
C PHE A 85 12.87 2.81 -9.59
N GLY A 86 12.32 3.51 -8.60
CA GLY A 86 11.58 4.74 -8.77
C GLY A 86 12.27 5.96 -8.17
N VAL A 87 11.45 6.95 -7.81
CA VAL A 87 11.91 8.27 -7.33
C VAL A 87 12.56 8.24 -5.95
N GLY A 88 12.40 7.16 -5.20
CA GLY A 88 13.02 6.98 -3.88
C GLY A 88 14.44 6.43 -3.94
N LYS A 89 14.91 6.00 -5.11
CA LYS A 89 16.22 5.37 -5.24
C LYS A 89 17.36 6.29 -4.81
N GLY A 90 18.16 5.81 -3.86
CA GLY A 90 19.32 6.55 -3.34
C GLY A 90 19.00 7.71 -2.40
N VAL A 91 17.73 7.89 -2.02
CA VAL A 91 17.36 8.86 -0.98
C VAL A 91 17.75 8.30 0.38
N GLU A 92 18.63 9.04 1.07
CA GLU A 92 19.03 8.71 2.46
C GLU A 92 17.98 9.22 3.47
N GLY A 93 18.02 8.68 4.69
CA GLY A 93 17.09 9.05 5.74
C GLY A 93 15.74 8.37 5.64
N LEU A 94 14.72 8.99 6.24
CA LEU A 94 13.36 8.46 6.31
C LEU A 94 12.56 8.83 5.06
N VAL A 95 12.09 7.83 4.33
CA VAL A 95 11.18 8.00 3.19
C VAL A 95 9.84 7.31 3.47
N ILE A 96 8.75 8.00 3.19
CA ILE A 96 7.41 7.44 3.33
C ILE A 96 6.74 7.36 1.97
N VAL A 97 6.41 6.15 1.53
CA VAL A 97 5.62 5.91 0.32
C VAL A 97 4.17 5.72 0.73
N VAL A 98 3.27 6.51 0.16
CA VAL A 98 1.83 6.51 0.50
C VAL A 98 1.03 6.09 -0.71
N THR A 99 0.39 4.94 -0.67
CA THR A 99 -0.54 4.48 -1.71
C THR A 99 -1.94 4.99 -1.43
N VAL A 100 -2.47 5.86 -2.29
CA VAL A 100 -3.78 6.51 -2.08
C VAL A 100 -4.78 6.05 -3.12
N GLY A 101 -5.66 5.15 -2.70
CA GLY A 101 -6.67 4.51 -3.55
C GLY A 101 -8.02 4.37 -2.84
N THR A 102 -8.50 3.13 -2.72
CA THR A 102 -9.66 2.77 -1.89
C THR A 102 -9.41 3.12 -0.43
N GLY A 103 -8.21 2.83 0.05
CA GLY A 103 -7.69 3.21 1.35
C GLY A 103 -6.49 4.16 1.24
N ILE A 104 -5.73 4.22 2.33
CA ILE A 104 -4.42 4.85 2.42
C ILE A 104 -3.46 3.81 3.00
N GLY A 105 -2.66 3.18 2.14
CA GLY A 105 -1.56 2.33 2.55
C GLY A 105 -0.27 3.11 2.69
N SER A 106 0.71 2.56 3.40
CA SER A 106 2.02 3.21 3.58
C SER A 106 3.14 2.18 3.68
N GLY A 107 4.25 2.44 3.00
CA GLY A 107 5.54 1.80 3.20
C GLY A 107 6.51 2.81 3.81
N VAL A 108 7.25 2.43 4.84
CA VAL A 108 8.20 3.29 5.54
C VAL A 108 9.60 2.72 5.36
N PHE A 109 10.54 3.58 4.97
CA PHE A 109 11.92 3.19 4.63
C PHE A 109 12.91 4.08 5.39
N TYR A 110 14.00 3.48 5.83
CA TYR A 110 15.12 4.23 6.37
C TYR A 110 16.41 3.80 5.67
N ASN A 111 17.07 4.76 5.01
CA ASN A 111 18.24 4.50 4.15
C ASN A 111 18.00 3.39 3.11
N GLY A 112 16.82 3.37 2.49
CA GLY A 112 16.42 2.37 1.51
C GLY A 112 15.84 1.06 2.09
N GLU A 113 16.05 0.78 3.38
CA GLU A 113 15.59 -0.44 4.03
C GLU A 113 14.14 -0.30 4.50
N LEU A 114 13.31 -1.29 4.19
CA LEU A 114 11.91 -1.33 4.59
C LEU A 114 11.76 -1.52 6.11
N ILE A 115 10.97 -0.65 6.74
CA ILE A 115 10.43 -0.87 8.08
C ILE A 115 8.99 -1.35 7.91
N PRO A 116 8.71 -2.65 8.02
CA PRO A 116 7.47 -3.24 7.52
C PRO A 116 6.24 -2.91 8.38
N ASN A 117 5.07 -2.97 7.74
CA ASN A 117 3.77 -2.92 8.40
C ASN A 117 3.44 -1.59 9.12
N PHE A 118 3.84 -0.46 8.55
CA PHE A 118 3.39 0.84 9.03
C PHE A 118 2.04 1.21 8.41
N GLU A 119 0.98 1.13 9.19
CA GLU A 119 -0.39 1.42 8.78
C GLU A 119 -0.78 2.88 9.11
N LEU A 120 -0.11 3.86 8.46
CA LEU A 120 -0.37 5.29 8.72
C LEU A 120 -1.82 5.71 8.37
N GLY A 121 -2.47 5.02 7.44
CA GLY A 121 -3.88 5.22 7.13
C GLY A 121 -4.83 4.91 8.30
N GLN A 122 -4.38 4.09 9.26
CA GLN A 122 -5.13 3.73 10.47
C GLN A 122 -4.98 4.74 11.61
N MET A 123 -4.17 5.79 11.45
CA MET A 123 -4.06 6.84 12.47
C MET A 123 -5.43 7.41 12.83
N ARG A 124 -5.64 7.63 14.13
CA ARG A 124 -6.91 8.19 14.64
C ARG A 124 -7.07 9.65 14.25
N TYR A 125 -8.23 9.98 13.73
CA TYR A 125 -8.64 11.32 13.40
C TYR A 125 -10.04 11.59 13.91
N LYS A 126 -10.23 12.66 14.69
CA LYS A 126 -11.52 13.06 15.30
C LYS A 126 -12.33 11.89 15.91
N LYS A 127 -12.72 11.98 17.16
CA LYS A 127 -13.68 11.12 17.87
C LYS A 127 -13.79 9.66 17.33
N LYS A 128 -12.72 8.89 17.30
CA LYS A 128 -12.68 7.46 16.89
C LYS A 128 -12.70 7.13 15.38
N LYS A 129 -12.71 8.11 14.47
CA LYS A 129 -12.56 7.82 13.03
C LYS A 129 -11.09 7.65 12.68
N ILE A 130 -10.78 6.73 11.79
CA ILE A 130 -9.45 6.61 11.19
C ILE A 130 -9.32 7.59 10.03
N ILE A 131 -8.09 8.07 9.79
CA ILE A 131 -7.84 9.12 8.78
C ILE A 131 -8.16 8.66 7.37
N GLU A 132 -7.96 7.38 7.05
CA GLU A 132 -8.29 6.78 5.76
C GLU A 132 -9.76 7.02 5.37
N LYS A 133 -10.70 6.82 6.30
CA LYS A 133 -12.14 7.03 6.09
C LYS A 133 -12.52 8.51 5.90
N TYR A 134 -11.55 9.42 6.03
CA TYR A 134 -11.75 10.85 5.82
C TYR A 134 -11.02 11.38 4.58
N ALA A 135 -9.84 10.82 4.26
CA ALA A 135 -8.89 11.41 3.34
C ALA A 135 -8.52 10.52 2.14
N SER A 136 -8.98 9.26 2.05
CA SER A 136 -8.68 8.40 0.90
C SER A 136 -9.23 8.96 -0.43
N ARG A 137 -8.65 8.49 -1.55
CA ARG A 137 -9.15 8.85 -2.90
C ARG A 137 -10.61 8.38 -3.09
N ARG A 138 -10.97 7.21 -2.56
CA ARG A 138 -12.33 6.69 -2.59
C ARG A 138 -13.33 7.69 -2.00
N VAL A 139 -13.00 8.29 -0.85
CA VAL A 139 -13.84 9.31 -0.20
C VAL A 139 -14.04 10.53 -1.12
N ARG A 140 -13.01 10.94 -1.90
CA ARG A 140 -13.15 12.00 -2.89
C ARG A 140 -14.19 11.65 -3.94
N LEU A 141 -14.07 10.46 -4.52
CA LEU A 141 -14.93 10.00 -5.60
C LEU A 141 -16.38 9.82 -5.16
N ASP A 142 -16.60 9.10 -4.06
CA ASP A 142 -17.94 8.81 -3.53
C ASP A 142 -18.71 10.09 -3.13
N ASN A 143 -18.00 11.17 -2.84
CA ASN A 143 -18.61 12.46 -2.46
C ASN A 143 -18.43 13.56 -3.51
N ASN A 144 -18.01 13.23 -4.74
CA ASN A 144 -17.78 14.19 -5.83
C ASN A 144 -17.00 15.44 -5.39
N MET A 145 -15.95 15.26 -4.59
CA MET A 145 -15.18 16.40 -4.09
C MET A 145 -14.22 16.93 -5.15
N SER A 146 -14.16 18.27 -5.26
CA SER A 146 -13.09 18.94 -5.99
C SER A 146 -11.73 18.60 -5.38
N PHE A 147 -10.65 18.67 -6.15
CA PHE A 147 -9.28 18.48 -5.65
C PHE A 147 -8.93 19.48 -4.55
N LYS A 148 -9.42 20.73 -4.61
CA LYS A 148 -9.27 21.72 -3.54
C LYS A 148 -9.87 21.23 -2.21
N LYS A 149 -11.12 20.71 -2.23
CA LYS A 149 -11.80 20.23 -1.01
C LYS A 149 -11.14 18.99 -0.47
N TRP A 150 -10.79 18.04 -1.35
CA TRP A 150 -10.14 16.81 -0.97
C TRP A 150 -8.68 17.02 -0.55
N GLY A 151 -7.89 17.83 -1.26
CA GLY A 151 -6.52 18.16 -0.90
C GLY A 151 -6.40 18.73 0.51
N LYS A 152 -7.35 19.61 0.93
CA LYS A 152 -7.44 20.09 2.32
C LYS A 152 -7.74 18.96 3.32
N ARG A 153 -8.48 17.91 2.92
CA ARG A 153 -8.68 16.72 3.76
C ARG A 153 -7.43 15.86 3.80
N PHE A 154 -6.82 15.60 2.65
CA PHE A 154 -5.59 14.82 2.56
C PHE A 154 -4.44 15.50 3.30
N ASN A 155 -4.40 16.84 3.32
CA ASN A 155 -3.46 17.59 4.15
C ASN A 155 -3.56 17.22 5.65
N LYS A 156 -4.72 16.77 6.14
CA LYS A 156 -4.80 16.31 7.54
C LYS A 156 -4.06 15.00 7.76
N PHE A 157 -4.05 14.11 6.77
CA PHE A 157 -3.20 12.91 6.79
C PHE A 157 -1.72 13.32 6.81
N ILE A 158 -1.29 14.19 5.90
CA ILE A 158 0.09 14.69 5.87
C ILE A 158 0.49 15.30 7.21
N GLN A 159 -0.35 16.16 7.80
CA GLN A 159 -0.07 16.78 9.10
C GLN A 159 0.05 15.75 10.23
N LEU A 160 -0.79 14.71 10.25
CA LEU A 160 -0.67 13.63 11.24
C LEU A 160 0.62 12.83 11.03
N THR A 161 0.97 12.53 9.79
CA THR A 161 2.24 11.87 9.44
C THR A 161 3.43 12.69 9.95
N MET A 162 3.42 14.00 9.68
CA MET A 162 4.49 14.92 10.14
C MET A 162 4.58 15.06 11.66
N GLN A 163 3.49 14.81 12.41
CA GLN A 163 3.51 14.83 13.87
C GLN A 163 4.20 13.60 14.49
N VAL A 164 4.17 12.46 13.78
CA VAL A 164 4.74 11.20 14.29
C VAL A 164 6.05 10.82 13.63
N SER A 165 6.43 11.51 12.55
CA SER A 165 7.65 11.26 11.79
C SER A 165 8.15 12.54 11.13
N GLN A 166 9.45 12.59 10.81
CA GLN A 166 10.07 13.69 10.07
C GLN A 166 10.79 13.11 8.85
N PRO A 167 10.05 12.76 7.77
CA PRO A 167 10.66 12.14 6.60
C PRO A 167 11.43 13.17 5.76
N GLU A 168 12.45 12.70 5.06
CA GLU A 168 13.18 13.47 4.04
C GLU A 168 12.34 13.61 2.76
N MET A 169 11.46 12.65 2.50
CA MET A 169 10.61 12.64 1.31
C MET A 169 9.31 11.86 1.56
N ILE A 170 8.22 12.33 0.94
CA ILE A 170 6.96 11.60 0.83
C ILE A 170 6.67 11.32 -0.64
N ILE A 171 6.48 10.05 -0.98
CA ILE A 171 6.16 9.60 -2.34
C ILE A 171 4.68 9.22 -2.38
N ILE A 172 3.91 9.84 -3.26
CA ILE A 172 2.47 9.55 -3.42
C ILE A 172 2.27 8.59 -4.58
N GLY A 173 1.80 7.37 -4.26
CA GLY A 173 1.42 6.33 -5.20
C GLY A 173 -0.09 6.12 -5.31
N GLY A 174 -0.44 5.06 -6.02
CA GLY A 174 -1.83 4.68 -6.27
C GLY A 174 -2.56 5.66 -7.19
N GLY A 175 -3.88 5.56 -7.25
CA GLY A 175 -4.70 6.36 -8.18
C GLY A 175 -4.67 7.87 -7.93
N ALA A 176 -4.18 8.34 -6.79
CA ALA A 176 -4.07 9.76 -6.48
C ALA A 176 -2.81 10.40 -7.09
N SER A 177 -1.74 9.63 -7.34
CA SER A 177 -0.50 10.15 -7.91
C SER A 177 -0.70 10.80 -9.27
N LYS A 178 -1.64 10.28 -10.08
CA LYS A 178 -1.96 10.78 -11.44
C LYS A 178 -2.41 12.25 -11.49
N ASN A 179 -2.86 12.79 -10.37
CA ASN A 179 -3.41 14.14 -10.28
C ASN A 179 -2.72 14.95 -9.16
N LEU A 180 -1.47 14.62 -8.81
CA LEU A 180 -0.77 15.28 -7.70
C LEU A 180 -0.77 16.80 -7.87
N ASP A 181 -0.52 17.32 -9.06
CA ASP A 181 -0.45 18.75 -9.38
C ASP A 181 -1.75 19.50 -9.05
N GLU A 182 -2.90 18.82 -9.09
CA GLU A 182 -4.21 19.42 -8.80
C GLU A 182 -4.40 19.71 -7.31
N TYR A 183 -3.70 19.00 -6.43
CA TYR A 183 -3.93 19.12 -4.99
C TYR A 183 -2.68 19.36 -4.14
N ILE A 184 -1.47 19.23 -4.68
CA ILE A 184 -0.20 19.43 -3.95
C ILE A 184 -0.14 20.81 -3.28
N LYS A 185 -0.63 21.86 -3.94
CA LYS A 185 -0.69 23.23 -3.40
C LYS A 185 -1.55 23.40 -2.15
N TYR A 186 -2.33 22.40 -1.77
CA TYR A 186 -3.13 22.38 -0.55
C TYR A 186 -2.48 21.56 0.57
N LEU A 187 -1.35 20.92 0.30
CA LEU A 187 -0.56 20.18 1.28
C LEU A 187 0.44 21.14 1.92
N LYS A 188 0.43 21.21 3.24
CA LYS A 188 1.26 22.16 4.00
C LYS A 188 2.39 21.39 4.68
N THR A 189 3.53 21.34 4.05
CA THR A 189 4.77 20.74 4.57
C THR A 189 5.94 21.30 3.79
N ASP A 190 7.09 21.39 4.45
CA ASP A 190 8.38 21.73 3.82
C ASP A 190 9.09 20.49 3.27
N VAL A 191 8.59 19.29 3.60
CA VAL A 191 9.11 18.03 3.08
C VAL A 191 8.70 17.87 1.62
N PRO A 192 9.62 17.50 0.72
CA PRO A 192 9.32 17.19 -0.67
C PRO A 192 8.24 16.11 -0.81
N ILE A 193 7.19 16.42 -1.57
CA ILE A 193 6.14 15.45 -1.95
C ILE A 193 6.21 15.25 -3.45
N VAL A 194 6.43 14.01 -3.88
CA VAL A 194 6.57 13.63 -5.29
C VAL A 194 5.59 12.53 -5.69
N ALA A 195 5.26 12.46 -6.97
CA ALA A 195 4.47 11.35 -7.49
C ALA A 195 5.35 10.11 -7.69
N ALA A 196 4.82 8.93 -7.38
CA ALA A 196 5.44 7.66 -7.68
C ALA A 196 5.72 7.51 -9.20
N HIS A 197 6.87 6.98 -9.53
CA HIS A 197 7.29 6.70 -10.91
C HIS A 197 6.82 5.32 -11.37
N THR A 198 6.95 4.32 -10.51
CA THR A 198 6.49 2.96 -10.79
C THR A 198 4.96 2.94 -10.75
N ARG A 199 4.34 2.55 -11.86
CA ARG A 199 2.87 2.47 -11.92
C ARG A 199 2.44 1.10 -11.43
N ASN A 200 1.80 1.06 -10.26
CA ASN A 200 1.02 -0.10 -9.86
C ASN A 200 -0.26 -0.15 -10.71
N HIS A 201 -0.23 -0.96 -11.72
CA HIS A 201 -1.39 -1.29 -12.56
C HIS A 201 -1.78 -2.74 -12.36
#